data_71f8c160b5249a5591e8e32ce707095f
#
_entry.id   71f8c160b5249a5591e8e32ce707095f
#
_cell.length_a   1.000
_cell.length_b   1.000
_cell.length_c   1.000
_cell.angle_alpha   90.00
_cell.angle_beta   90.00
_cell.angle_gamma   90.00
#
_symmetry.space_group_name_H-M   'P 1'
#
loop_
_entity.id
_entity.type
_entity.pdbx_description
1 polymer ?
#
loop_
_entity_poly.entity_id
_entity_poly.type
_entity_poly.pdbx_seq_one_letter_code
_entity_poly.pdbx_strand_id
1 'polypeptide(L)'
;ITMESDSDSASTATRDALSKRNFWTLGLVQITVRTGWIFKTESIIIPVVLDTLSGAAWMRGFLPMFSRSSYSLAPWLLSEKINRLPKKKWALAVSLSGMAICFFGLTMLWIVFGESAAEWMPFAFLAFYAAFFVCAGTTQLCFGTLQGKLVPAKRRGRLMLLGNVGGAGVAIGAASLL
;
A
#
# COMPACT_ATOMS: atom_id res chain seq x y z
N ILE A 1 -13.86 -46.67 15.62
CA ILE A 1 -12.68 -45.86 16.02
C ILE A 1 -11.91 -45.33 14.81
N THR A 2 -12.07 -45.87 13.59
CA THR A 2 -11.33 -45.47 12.38
C THR A 2 -11.93 -44.28 11.61
N MET A 3 -13.21 -43.97 11.77
CA MET A 3 -13.88 -42.89 11.01
C MET A 3 -13.58 -41.49 11.52
N GLU A 4 -13.23 -41.32 12.79
CA GLU A 4 -12.95 -40.02 13.42
C GLU A 4 -11.54 -39.51 13.09
N SER A 5 -10.58 -40.42 12.87
CA SER A 5 -9.20 -40.04 12.48
C SER A 5 -9.09 -39.54 11.04
N ASP A 6 -9.93 -40.00 10.12
CA ASP A 6 -9.93 -39.57 8.72
C ASP A 6 -10.55 -38.18 8.53
N SER A 7 -11.57 -37.84 9.33
CA SER A 7 -12.18 -36.51 9.29
C SER A 7 -11.22 -35.44 9.82
N ASP A 8 -10.41 -35.77 10.84
CA ASP A 8 -9.42 -34.85 11.41
C ASP A 8 -8.23 -34.62 10.48
N SER A 9 -7.76 -35.67 9.79
CA SER A 9 -6.68 -35.56 8.80
C SER A 9 -7.09 -34.76 7.58
N ALA A 10 -8.31 -34.92 7.07
CA ALA A 10 -8.85 -34.12 5.96
C ALA A 10 -9.03 -32.64 6.35
N SER A 11 -9.46 -32.37 7.58
CA SER A 11 -9.63 -31.01 8.08
C SER A 11 -8.29 -30.26 8.26
N THR A 12 -7.27 -30.95 8.73
CA THR A 12 -5.91 -30.39 8.88
C THR A 12 -5.25 -30.14 7.52
N ALA A 13 -5.37 -31.04 6.56
CA ALA A 13 -4.86 -30.84 5.20
C ALA A 13 -5.51 -29.63 4.50
N THR A 14 -6.82 -29.46 4.68
CA THR A 14 -7.55 -28.30 4.11
C THR A 14 -7.12 -26.99 4.77
N ARG A 15 -6.90 -26.97 6.07
CA ARG A 15 -6.38 -25.78 6.80
C ARG A 15 -4.97 -25.40 6.35
N ASP A 16 -4.11 -26.37 6.13
CA ASP A 16 -2.75 -26.15 5.65
C ASP A 16 -2.71 -25.63 4.22
N ALA A 17 -3.55 -26.15 3.33
CA ALA A 17 -3.69 -25.65 1.97
C ALA A 17 -4.19 -24.19 1.93
N LEU A 18 -5.20 -23.86 2.73
CA LEU A 18 -5.72 -22.50 2.87
C LEU A 18 -4.65 -21.55 3.45
N SER A 19 -3.90 -21.99 4.44
CA SER A 19 -2.80 -21.21 5.03
C SER A 19 -1.69 -20.91 4.02
N LYS A 20 -1.30 -21.90 3.19
CA LYS A 20 -0.34 -21.70 2.10
C LYS A 20 -0.85 -20.70 1.06
N ARG A 21 -2.10 -20.86 0.62
CA ARG A 21 -2.72 -19.93 -0.35
C ARG A 21 -2.77 -18.50 0.17
N ASN A 22 -3.20 -18.31 1.41
CA ASN A 22 -3.26 -17.00 2.05
C ASN A 22 -1.87 -16.37 2.20
N PHE A 23 -0.86 -17.17 2.53
CA PHE A 23 0.52 -16.71 2.62
C PHE A 23 1.03 -16.17 1.28
N TRP A 24 0.85 -16.91 0.19
CA TRP A 24 1.30 -16.48 -1.13
C TRP A 24 0.51 -15.27 -1.66
N THR A 25 -0.81 -15.24 -1.44
CA THR A 25 -1.65 -14.09 -1.83
C THR A 25 -1.20 -12.82 -1.11
N LEU A 26 -0.99 -12.88 0.21
CA LEU A 26 -0.50 -11.74 0.97
C LEU A 26 0.95 -11.37 0.60
N GLY A 27 1.79 -12.35 0.27
CA GLY A 27 3.14 -12.15 -0.22
C GLY A 27 3.15 -11.38 -1.54
N LEU A 28 2.33 -11.78 -2.51
CA LEU A 28 2.19 -11.09 -3.80
C LEU A 28 1.69 -9.65 -3.63
N VAL A 29 0.67 -9.43 -2.80
CA VAL A 29 0.19 -8.08 -2.48
C VAL A 29 1.32 -7.22 -1.92
N GLN A 30 2.11 -7.78 -0.98
CA GLN A 30 3.22 -7.05 -0.37
C GLN A 30 4.32 -6.74 -1.38
N ILE A 31 4.70 -7.69 -2.25
CA ILE A 31 5.68 -7.47 -3.32
C ILE A 31 5.20 -6.35 -4.25
N THR A 32 3.95 -6.41 -4.72
CA THR A 32 3.38 -5.40 -5.63
C THR A 32 3.36 -4.02 -4.99
N VAL A 33 2.91 -3.91 -3.74
CA VAL A 33 2.89 -2.64 -3.00
C VAL A 33 4.32 -2.12 -2.82
N ARG A 34 5.28 -2.96 -2.47
CA ARG A 34 6.69 -2.56 -2.29
C ARG A 34 7.34 -2.14 -3.59
N THR A 35 7.08 -2.83 -4.68
CA THR A 35 7.56 -2.41 -6.02
C THR A 35 7.01 -1.02 -6.36
N GLY A 36 5.72 -0.78 -6.15
CA GLY A 36 5.10 0.52 -6.39
C GLY A 36 5.71 1.66 -5.53
N TRP A 37 6.16 1.35 -4.31
CA TRP A 37 6.78 2.35 -3.44
C TRP A 37 8.12 2.88 -3.97
N ILE A 38 8.84 2.11 -4.77
CA ILE A 38 10.13 2.56 -5.33
C ILE A 38 9.92 3.59 -6.43
N PHE A 39 8.88 3.41 -7.27
CA PHE A 39 8.52 4.41 -8.27
C PHE A 39 7.98 5.72 -7.66
N LYS A 40 7.61 5.71 -6.37
CA LYS A 40 7.21 6.85 -5.56
C LYS A 40 8.39 7.38 -4.73
N THR A 41 9.51 7.71 -5.31
CA THR A 41 10.62 8.31 -4.55
C THR A 41 10.25 9.72 -4.09
N GLU A 42 9.83 9.83 -2.82
CA GLU A 42 9.50 11.10 -2.16
C GLU A 42 10.65 12.10 -2.19
N SER A 43 11.87 11.59 -2.22
CA SER A 43 13.08 12.39 -2.13
C SER A 43 13.53 12.99 -3.46
N ILE A 44 13.07 12.47 -4.60
CA ILE A 44 13.58 12.90 -5.91
C ILE A 44 12.44 13.31 -6.83
N ILE A 45 11.53 12.41 -7.19
CA ILE A 45 10.53 12.65 -8.23
C ILE A 45 9.51 13.72 -7.80
N ILE A 46 8.95 13.58 -6.61
CA ILE A 46 7.88 14.45 -6.12
C ILE A 46 8.35 15.88 -5.86
N PRO A 47 9.51 16.13 -5.21
CA PRO A 47 10.06 17.47 -5.09
C PRO A 47 10.35 18.13 -6.44
N VAL A 48 10.91 17.39 -7.42
CA VAL A 48 11.18 17.93 -8.76
C VAL A 48 9.90 18.36 -9.46
N VAL A 49 8.86 17.52 -9.42
CA VAL A 49 7.54 17.85 -9.99
C VAL A 49 6.96 19.10 -9.31
N LEU A 50 7.04 19.19 -7.99
CA LEU A 50 6.52 20.35 -7.27
C LEU A 50 7.30 21.63 -7.57
N ASP A 51 8.60 21.53 -7.79
CA ASP A 51 9.44 22.67 -8.19
C ASP A 51 9.09 23.19 -9.58
N THR A 52 8.84 22.30 -10.51
CA THR A 52 8.41 22.69 -11.87
C THR A 52 7.03 23.36 -11.86
N LEU A 53 6.17 23.01 -10.86
CA LEU A 53 4.83 23.55 -10.74
C LEU A 53 4.76 24.91 -10.03
N SER A 54 5.52 25.09 -8.95
CA SER A 54 5.36 26.27 -8.08
C SER A 54 6.62 27.06 -7.80
N GLY A 55 7.80 26.43 -7.92
CA GLY A 55 9.08 27.03 -7.51
C GLY A 55 9.19 27.41 -6.01
N ALA A 56 8.13 27.19 -5.22
CA ALA A 56 8.05 27.61 -3.84
C ALA A 56 8.70 26.59 -2.90
N ALA A 57 9.88 26.90 -2.38
CA ALA A 57 10.66 26.01 -1.51
C ALA A 57 9.91 25.55 -0.25
N TRP A 58 8.98 26.34 0.29
CA TRP A 58 8.19 25.97 1.48
C TRP A 58 7.26 24.79 1.23
N MET A 59 6.73 24.63 0.01
CA MET A 59 5.85 23.50 -0.34
C MET A 59 6.56 22.16 -0.24
N ARG A 60 7.87 22.10 -0.50
CA ARG A 60 8.68 20.88 -0.30
C ARG A 60 8.69 20.43 1.16
N GLY A 61 8.72 21.39 2.10
CA GLY A 61 8.68 21.09 3.53
C GLY A 61 7.39 20.40 3.97
N PHE A 62 6.27 20.63 3.28
CA PHE A 62 5.00 19.98 3.58
C PHE A 62 4.94 18.50 3.13
N LEU A 63 5.73 18.08 2.17
CA LEU A 63 5.72 16.69 1.68
C LEU A 63 5.99 15.68 2.80
N PRO A 64 7.08 15.77 3.59
CA PRO A 64 7.30 14.86 4.71
C PRO A 64 6.23 14.97 5.80
N MET A 65 5.72 16.17 6.03
CA MET A 65 4.65 16.40 7.00
C MET A 65 3.38 15.67 6.59
N PHE A 66 2.90 15.87 5.36
CA PHE A 66 1.71 15.18 4.86
C PHE A 66 1.88 13.67 4.80
N SER A 67 3.05 13.19 4.34
CA SER A 67 3.29 11.75 4.25
C SER A 67 3.23 11.09 5.64
N ARG A 68 3.92 11.63 6.62
CA ARG A 68 3.97 11.06 7.97
C ARG A 68 2.66 11.23 8.72
N SER A 69 2.06 12.43 8.70
CA SER A 69 0.81 12.71 9.40
C SER A 69 -0.35 11.90 8.84
N SER A 70 -0.56 11.91 7.52
CA SER A 70 -1.67 11.19 6.89
C SER A 70 -1.51 9.68 7.05
N TYR A 71 -0.28 9.17 6.94
CA TYR A 71 0.02 7.75 7.14
C TYR A 71 -0.27 7.27 8.56
N SER A 72 -0.04 8.11 9.58
CA SER A 72 -0.26 7.78 10.99
C SER A 72 -1.70 8.04 11.44
N LEU A 73 -2.33 9.13 10.95
CA LEU A 73 -3.70 9.50 11.31
C LEU A 73 -4.74 8.51 10.78
N ALA A 74 -4.55 7.97 9.58
CA ALA A 74 -5.50 7.05 8.97
C ALA A 74 -5.73 5.78 9.81
N PRO A 75 -4.70 5.08 10.31
CA PRO A 75 -4.88 3.96 11.23
C PRO A 75 -5.58 4.35 12.52
N TRP A 76 -5.23 5.51 13.08
CA TRP A 76 -5.83 5.98 14.33
C TRP A 76 -7.34 6.24 14.19
N LEU A 77 -7.75 6.94 13.14
CA LEU A 77 -9.15 7.28 12.90
C LEU A 77 -10.00 6.09 12.43
N LEU A 78 -9.41 5.20 11.62
CA LEU A 78 -10.14 4.14 10.93
C LEU A 78 -10.04 2.77 11.60
N SER A 79 -9.18 2.62 12.64
CA SER A 79 -8.93 1.32 13.30
C SER A 79 -10.21 0.69 13.83
N GLU A 80 -11.06 1.46 14.49
CA GLU A 80 -12.32 0.95 15.05
C GLU A 80 -13.30 0.50 13.96
N LYS A 81 -13.47 1.32 12.90
CA LYS A 81 -14.34 0.98 11.76
C LYS A 81 -13.86 -0.28 11.04
N ILE A 82 -12.54 -0.38 10.78
CA ILE A 82 -11.94 -1.54 10.10
C ILE A 82 -12.03 -2.80 10.95
N ASN A 83 -11.88 -2.67 12.28
CA ASN A 83 -12.00 -3.81 13.17
C ASN A 83 -13.43 -4.37 13.25
N ARG A 84 -14.44 -3.52 13.10
CA ARG A 84 -15.86 -3.91 13.06
C ARG A 84 -16.29 -4.53 11.73
N LEU A 85 -15.51 -4.38 10.65
CA LEU A 85 -15.88 -4.93 9.34
C LEU A 85 -15.81 -6.46 9.32
N PRO A 86 -16.88 -7.14 8.89
CA PRO A 86 -16.92 -8.61 8.81
C PRO A 86 -15.94 -9.16 7.77
N LYS A 87 -15.74 -8.45 6.67
CA LYS A 87 -14.89 -8.89 5.54
C LYS A 87 -13.76 -7.88 5.30
N LYS A 88 -12.69 -7.95 6.08
CA LYS A 88 -11.52 -7.04 6.01
C LYS A 88 -10.79 -7.03 4.66
N LYS A 89 -10.96 -8.07 3.83
CA LYS A 89 -10.43 -8.10 2.46
C LYS A 89 -10.96 -6.98 1.57
N TRP A 90 -12.23 -6.60 1.75
CA TRP A 90 -12.82 -5.51 1.00
C TRP A 90 -12.25 -4.15 1.40
N ALA A 91 -11.98 -3.95 2.70
CA ALA A 91 -11.31 -2.73 3.16
C ALA A 91 -9.91 -2.59 2.55
N LEU A 92 -9.16 -3.71 2.46
CA LEU A 92 -7.86 -3.72 1.78
C LEU A 92 -8.00 -3.41 0.29
N ALA A 93 -8.98 -4.01 -0.41
CA ALA A 93 -9.21 -3.78 -1.82
C ALA A 93 -9.58 -2.31 -2.10
N VAL A 94 -10.50 -1.74 -1.31
CA VAL A 94 -10.93 -0.35 -1.44
C VAL A 94 -9.76 0.62 -1.19
N SER A 95 -8.94 0.38 -0.17
CA SER A 95 -7.79 1.25 0.10
C SER A 95 -6.71 1.17 -0.97
N LEU A 96 -6.45 -0.01 -1.54
CA LEU A 96 -5.54 -0.19 -2.69
C LEU A 96 -6.08 0.50 -3.94
N SER A 97 -7.39 0.37 -4.22
CA SER A 97 -8.02 1.08 -5.34
C SER A 97 -7.98 2.60 -5.14
N GLY A 98 -8.17 3.07 -3.91
CA GLY A 98 -8.00 4.49 -3.58
C GLY A 98 -6.59 5.00 -3.86
N MET A 99 -5.57 4.23 -3.51
CA MET A 99 -4.17 4.57 -3.86
C MET A 99 -3.98 4.68 -5.38
N ALA A 100 -4.52 3.70 -6.15
CA ALA A 100 -4.41 3.69 -7.60
C ALA A 100 -5.14 4.89 -8.23
N ILE A 101 -6.33 5.24 -7.75
CA ILE A 101 -7.10 6.41 -8.21
C ILE A 101 -6.35 7.71 -7.92
N CYS A 102 -5.75 7.86 -6.73
CA CYS A 102 -4.95 9.04 -6.40
C CYS A 102 -3.73 9.18 -7.33
N PHE A 103 -3.03 8.09 -7.63
CA PHE A 103 -1.90 8.10 -8.55
C PHE A 103 -2.33 8.42 -9.99
N PHE A 104 -3.43 7.82 -10.43
CA PHE A 104 -3.99 8.12 -11.74
C PHE A 104 -4.43 9.59 -11.83
N GLY A 105 -5.05 10.13 -10.78
CA GLY A 105 -5.42 11.53 -10.68
C GLY A 105 -4.21 12.47 -10.78
N LEU A 106 -3.11 12.16 -10.07
CA LEU A 106 -1.84 12.90 -10.19
C LEU A 106 -1.27 12.88 -11.61
N THR A 107 -1.30 11.71 -12.25
CA THR A 107 -0.82 11.55 -13.63
C THR A 107 -1.68 12.34 -14.61
N MET A 108 -3.00 12.27 -14.48
CA MET A 108 -3.93 13.04 -15.32
C MET A 108 -3.78 14.55 -15.11
N LEU A 109 -3.62 14.99 -13.88
CA LEU A 109 -3.36 16.39 -13.55
C LEU A 109 -2.09 16.89 -14.26
N TRP A 110 -1.03 16.07 -14.26
CA TRP A 110 0.22 16.39 -14.93
C TRP A 110 0.08 16.45 -16.45
N ILE A 111 -0.59 15.45 -17.06
CA ILE A 111 -0.75 15.39 -18.52
C ILE A 111 -1.62 16.53 -19.05
N VAL A 112 -2.70 16.85 -18.34
CA VAL A 112 -3.69 17.83 -18.82
C VAL A 112 -3.25 19.28 -18.57
N PHE A 113 -2.61 19.52 -17.43
CA PHE A 113 -2.33 20.89 -16.96
C PHE A 113 -0.84 21.20 -16.79
N GLY A 114 0.07 20.23 -17.02
CA GLY A 114 1.51 20.39 -16.77
C GLY A 114 2.15 21.57 -17.49
N GLU A 115 1.64 21.93 -18.67
CA GLU A 115 2.12 23.08 -19.45
C GLU A 115 1.44 24.40 -19.07
N SER A 116 0.30 24.37 -18.37
CA SER A 116 -0.54 25.55 -18.12
C SER A 116 -0.10 26.38 -16.93
N ALA A 117 0.84 25.91 -16.11
CA ALA A 117 1.38 26.56 -14.89
C ALA A 117 0.31 27.27 -14.02
N ALA A 118 -0.87 26.64 -13.86
CA ALA A 118 -1.98 27.22 -13.11
C ALA A 118 -1.65 27.30 -11.61
N GLU A 119 -1.88 28.45 -10.98
CA GLU A 119 -1.55 28.70 -9.56
C GLU A 119 -2.17 27.70 -8.57
N TRP A 120 -3.32 27.10 -8.90
CA TRP A 120 -4.00 26.11 -8.06
C TRP A 120 -3.39 24.70 -8.13
N MET A 121 -2.61 24.42 -9.16
CA MET A 121 -2.10 23.09 -9.48
C MET A 121 -1.22 22.47 -8.38
N PRO A 122 -0.30 23.20 -7.73
CA PRO A 122 0.48 22.66 -6.62
C PRO A 122 -0.39 22.26 -5.42
N PHE A 123 -1.48 22.98 -5.16
CA PHE A 123 -2.41 22.65 -4.08
C PHE A 123 -3.20 21.38 -4.38
N ALA A 124 -3.68 21.23 -5.62
CA ALA A 124 -4.34 19.99 -6.05
C ALA A 124 -3.38 18.80 -5.97
N PHE A 125 -2.13 18.97 -6.38
CA PHE A 125 -1.09 17.96 -6.25
C PHE A 125 -0.89 17.52 -4.79
N LEU A 126 -0.75 18.48 -3.87
CA LEU A 126 -0.61 18.20 -2.44
C LEU A 126 -1.86 17.50 -1.86
N ALA A 127 -3.07 17.86 -2.32
CA ALA A 127 -4.30 17.23 -1.88
C ALA A 127 -4.37 15.75 -2.32
N PHE A 128 -4.07 15.44 -3.58
CA PHE A 128 -3.99 14.07 -4.07
C PHE A 128 -2.90 13.27 -3.35
N TYR A 129 -1.76 13.91 -3.09
CA TYR A 129 -0.65 13.32 -2.36
C TYR A 129 -1.05 12.97 -0.91
N ALA A 130 -1.71 13.88 -0.20
CA ALA A 130 -2.23 13.62 1.14
C ALA A 130 -3.27 12.48 1.14
N ALA A 131 -4.22 12.50 0.19
CA ALA A 131 -5.22 11.44 0.03
C ALA A 131 -4.58 10.07 -0.24
N PHE A 132 -3.53 10.02 -1.07
CA PHE A 132 -2.76 8.81 -1.31
C PHE A 132 -2.19 8.25 0.00
N PHE A 133 -1.62 9.07 0.88
CA PHE A 133 -1.05 8.60 2.15
C PHE A 133 -2.10 8.15 3.16
N VAL A 134 -3.28 8.75 3.15
CA VAL A 134 -4.42 8.25 3.95
C VAL A 134 -4.79 6.84 3.49
N CYS A 135 -4.89 6.61 2.19
CA CYS A 135 -5.15 5.29 1.62
C CYS A 135 -4.01 4.30 1.95
N ALA A 136 -2.74 4.75 1.88
CA ALA A 136 -1.57 3.94 2.20
C ALA A 136 -1.54 3.52 3.67
N GLY A 137 -1.82 4.43 4.61
CA GLY A 137 -1.94 4.13 6.02
C GLY A 137 -3.07 3.14 6.32
N THR A 138 -4.23 3.33 5.66
CA THR A 138 -5.36 2.39 5.75
C THR A 138 -5.00 1.01 5.21
N THR A 139 -4.29 0.95 4.10
CA THR A 139 -3.79 -0.31 3.51
C THR A 139 -2.88 -1.05 4.48
N GLN A 140 -1.95 -0.33 5.12
CA GLN A 140 -1.04 -0.91 6.11
C GLN A 140 -1.79 -1.49 7.32
N LEU A 141 -2.80 -0.79 7.82
CA LEU A 141 -3.65 -1.27 8.91
C LEU A 141 -4.42 -2.53 8.51
N CYS A 142 -5.07 -2.53 7.34
CA CYS A 142 -5.81 -3.67 6.82
C CYS A 142 -4.90 -4.88 6.59
N PHE A 143 -3.73 -4.65 5.98
CA PHE A 143 -2.74 -5.70 5.74
C PHE A 143 -2.23 -6.31 7.06
N GLY A 144 -1.86 -5.50 8.05
CA GLY A 144 -1.41 -5.96 9.36
C GLY A 144 -2.46 -6.80 10.08
N THR A 145 -3.74 -6.38 10.02
CA THR A 145 -4.86 -7.15 10.61
C THR A 145 -5.12 -8.46 9.89
N LEU A 146 -5.04 -8.50 8.56
CA LEU A 146 -5.18 -9.73 7.78
C LEU A 146 -4.01 -10.68 8.01
N GLN A 147 -2.79 -10.17 8.01
CA GLN A 147 -1.58 -10.94 8.33
C GLN A 147 -1.68 -11.57 9.72
N GLY A 148 -2.15 -10.79 10.72
CA GLY A 148 -2.34 -11.29 12.08
C GLY A 148 -3.37 -12.43 12.19
N LYS A 149 -4.40 -12.43 11.35
CA LYS A 149 -5.47 -13.44 11.36
C LYS A 149 -5.18 -14.66 10.47
N LEU A 150 -4.55 -14.46 9.33
CA LEU A 150 -4.43 -15.48 8.29
C LEU A 150 -3.07 -16.19 8.28
N VAL A 151 -2.04 -15.58 8.87
CA VAL A 151 -0.68 -16.12 8.86
C VAL A 151 -0.23 -16.49 10.28
N PRO A 152 0.16 -17.75 10.52
CA PRO A 152 0.71 -18.18 11.81
C PRO A 152 1.94 -17.34 12.21
N ALA A 153 2.09 -17.06 13.51
CA ALA A 153 3.16 -16.21 14.03
C ALA A 153 4.57 -16.61 13.55
N LYS A 154 4.85 -17.93 13.51
CA LYS A 154 6.13 -18.48 13.02
C LYS A 154 6.46 -18.15 11.56
N ARG A 155 5.45 -17.85 10.71
CA ARG A 155 5.62 -17.57 9.27
C ARG A 155 5.54 -16.08 8.93
N ARG A 156 5.15 -15.20 9.86
CA ARG A 156 5.00 -13.75 9.60
C ARG A 156 6.32 -13.07 9.21
N GLY A 157 7.40 -13.44 9.88
CA GLY A 157 8.74 -12.92 9.53
C GLY A 157 9.16 -13.30 8.11
N ARG A 158 8.89 -14.54 7.69
CA ARG A 158 9.16 -14.99 6.32
C ARG A 158 8.30 -14.25 5.28
N LEU A 159 7.04 -13.94 5.61
CA LEU A 159 6.16 -13.15 4.74
C LEU A 159 6.72 -11.73 4.53
N MET A 160 7.15 -11.08 5.61
CA MET A 160 7.76 -9.75 5.53
C MET A 160 9.09 -9.76 4.76
N LEU A 161 9.92 -10.78 4.99
CA LEU A 161 11.17 -10.94 4.25
C LEU A 161 10.88 -11.10 2.74
N LEU A 162 9.96 -11.98 2.39
CA LEU A 162 9.57 -12.24 1.00
C LEU A 162 9.00 -10.98 0.33
N GLY A 163 8.17 -10.22 1.03
CA GLY A 163 7.64 -8.94 0.54
C GLY A 163 8.73 -7.89 0.32
N ASN A 164 9.66 -7.74 1.28
CA ASN A 164 10.70 -6.72 1.20
C ASN A 164 11.77 -7.09 0.17
N VAL A 165 12.32 -8.31 0.22
CA VAL A 165 13.37 -8.77 -0.70
C VAL A 165 12.80 -8.96 -2.10
N GLY A 166 11.62 -9.59 -2.23
CA GLY A 166 10.96 -9.78 -3.52
C GLY A 166 10.58 -8.45 -4.16
N GLY A 167 10.01 -7.52 -3.39
CA GLY A 167 9.68 -6.18 -3.88
C GLY A 167 10.91 -5.39 -4.32
N ALA A 168 12.00 -5.42 -3.54
CA ALA A 168 13.25 -4.78 -3.91
C ALA A 168 13.86 -5.40 -5.19
N GLY A 169 13.87 -6.73 -5.30
CA GLY A 169 14.39 -7.43 -6.49
C GLY A 169 13.62 -7.09 -7.75
N VAL A 170 12.28 -7.10 -7.70
CA VAL A 170 11.43 -6.70 -8.83
C VAL A 170 11.66 -5.24 -9.21
N ALA A 171 11.83 -4.38 -8.24
CA ALA A 171 12.05 -2.96 -8.49
C ALA A 171 13.43 -2.66 -9.09
N ILE A 172 14.49 -3.34 -8.65
CA ILE A 172 15.82 -3.25 -9.27
C ILE A 172 15.75 -3.75 -10.71
N GLY A 173 15.07 -4.89 -10.94
CA GLY A 173 14.85 -5.40 -12.29
C GLY A 173 14.09 -4.42 -13.18
N ALA A 174 13.03 -3.80 -12.69
CA ALA A 174 12.27 -2.79 -13.42
C ALA A 174 13.11 -1.52 -13.71
N ALA A 175 13.91 -1.07 -12.74
CA ALA A 175 14.78 0.08 -12.90
C ALA A 175 15.93 -0.16 -13.90
N SER A 176 16.37 -1.41 -14.07
CA SER A 176 17.41 -1.76 -15.05
C SER A 176 16.90 -1.85 -16.49
N LEU A 177 15.58 -1.87 -16.70
CA LEU A 177 14.93 -1.90 -18.01
C LEU A 177 14.52 -0.51 -18.52
N LEU A 178 14.60 0.51 -17.68
CA LEU A 178 14.33 1.93 -17.98
C LEU A 178 15.62 2.67 -18.33
#